data_e89684c7f4d661d34c37ac5b2f0363b1
#
_entry.id   e89684c7f4d661d34c37ac5b2f0363b1
#
_cell.length_a   1.000
_cell.length_b   1.000
_cell.length_c   1.000
_cell.angle_alpha   90.00
_cell.angle_beta   90.00
_cell.angle_gamma   90.00
#
_symmetry.space_group_name_H-M   'P 1'
#
loop_
_entity.id
_entity.type
_entity.pdbx_description
1 polymer ?
#
loop_
_entity_poly.entity_id
_entity_poly.type
_entity_poly.pdbx_seq_one_letter_code
_entity_poly.pdbx_strand_id
1 'polypeptide(L)'
;MPAKTDPGRPDDRGSSQRPMKRRPAEREYCVEHAALSDVGLCRSNNQDSLIVSPADSVQSGQAPGHLLVVADGMGAHAAGEVASQMAVEVVRRVYRSLVTGKPADALRQAITTANS
;
A
#
# COMPACT_ATOMS: atom_id res chain seq x y z
N MET A 1 -50.44 27.75 58.31
CA MET A 1 -49.62 28.35 57.29
C MET A 1 -48.89 27.26 56.57
N PRO A 2 -49.22 26.94 55.34
CA PRO A 2 -48.51 25.91 54.62
C PRO A 2 -47.17 26.46 54.14
N ALA A 3 -46.12 25.63 54.33
CA ALA A 3 -44.77 25.94 53.87
C ALA A 3 -44.77 25.92 52.34
N LYS A 4 -44.18 26.97 51.76
CA LYS A 4 -43.93 27.05 50.33
C LYS A 4 -42.78 26.07 49.99
N THR A 5 -43.09 25.04 49.25
CA THR A 5 -42.12 24.21 48.59
C THR A 5 -41.54 24.97 47.41
N ASP A 6 -40.25 25.21 47.47
CA ASP A 6 -39.47 25.77 46.38
C ASP A 6 -39.29 24.69 45.29
N PRO A 7 -39.72 24.90 44.05
CA PRO A 7 -39.49 23.91 42.99
C PRO A 7 -38.01 23.95 42.57
N GLY A 8 -37.38 22.80 42.69
CA GLY A 8 -35.99 22.59 42.39
C GLY A 8 -35.56 23.13 41.05
N ARG A 9 -34.45 23.83 41.10
CA ARG A 9 -33.64 24.29 39.97
C ARG A 9 -33.16 23.10 39.18
N PRO A 10 -33.39 23.01 37.87
CA PRO A 10 -32.80 21.95 37.08
C PRO A 10 -31.28 22.10 37.06
N ASP A 11 -30.60 21.02 37.42
CA ASP A 11 -29.19 20.91 37.43
C ASP A 11 -28.68 20.89 35.98
N ASP A 12 -28.28 22.07 35.52
CA ASP A 12 -27.66 22.27 34.21
C ASP A 12 -26.21 21.80 34.28
N ARG A 13 -26.02 20.47 34.32
CA ARG A 13 -24.73 19.89 34.02
C ARG A 13 -24.54 19.90 32.52
N GLY A 14 -24.11 21.05 32.02
CA GLY A 14 -23.61 21.18 30.68
C GLY A 14 -22.52 20.15 30.44
N SER A 15 -22.87 19.10 29.75
CA SER A 15 -21.90 18.19 29.14
C SER A 15 -21.13 19.00 28.10
N SER A 16 -20.00 19.54 28.51
CA SER A 16 -19.05 20.12 27.57
C SER A 16 -18.48 19.00 26.71
N GLN A 17 -19.18 18.68 25.65
CA GLN A 17 -18.64 17.88 24.57
C GLN A 17 -17.51 18.71 23.95
N ARG A 18 -16.28 18.37 24.33
CA ARG A 18 -15.10 18.86 23.64
C ARG A 18 -15.28 18.53 22.16
N PRO A 19 -15.17 19.51 21.26
CA PRO A 19 -15.23 19.20 19.83
C PRO A 19 -14.15 18.19 19.52
N MET A 20 -14.55 17.01 19.05
CA MET A 20 -13.60 16.04 18.50
C MET A 20 -12.77 16.77 17.45
N LYS A 21 -11.47 16.90 17.68
CA LYS A 21 -10.54 17.35 16.65
C LYS A 21 -10.74 16.43 15.46
N ARG A 22 -11.38 16.93 14.41
CA ARG A 22 -11.43 16.22 13.13
C ARG A 22 -9.99 15.93 12.75
N ARG A 23 -9.67 14.65 12.55
CA ARG A 23 -8.41 14.25 11.94
C ARG A 23 -8.30 15.05 10.65
N PRO A 24 -7.13 15.65 10.35
CA PRO A 24 -6.94 16.26 9.04
C PRO A 24 -7.29 15.19 8.01
N ALA A 25 -8.10 15.58 7.01
CA ALA A 25 -8.44 14.70 5.91
C ALA A 25 -7.15 14.06 5.39
N GLU A 26 -7.09 12.74 5.44
CA GLU A 26 -5.97 12.00 4.88
C GLU A 26 -5.86 12.46 3.43
N ARG A 27 -4.71 13.02 3.07
CA ARG A 27 -4.48 13.46 1.70
C ARG A 27 -4.47 12.22 0.83
N GLU A 28 -5.47 12.08 0.00
CA GLU A 28 -5.53 11.03 -0.99
C GLU A 28 -4.49 11.37 -2.07
N TYR A 29 -3.43 10.58 -2.14
CA TYR A 29 -2.41 10.73 -3.17
C TYR A 29 -2.81 9.91 -4.37
N CYS A 30 -2.90 10.56 -5.53
CA CYS A 30 -3.03 9.88 -6.81
C CYS A 30 -1.64 9.61 -7.37
N VAL A 31 -1.36 8.37 -7.74
CA VAL A 31 -0.10 7.97 -8.37
C VAL A 31 -0.37 7.70 -9.84
N GLU A 32 0.21 8.53 -10.70
CA GLU A 32 0.27 8.29 -12.13
C GLU A 32 1.57 7.56 -12.47
N HIS A 33 1.50 6.61 -13.37
CA HIS A 33 2.66 5.83 -13.77
C HIS A 33 2.63 5.52 -15.26
N ALA A 34 3.81 5.30 -15.82
CA ALA A 34 4.01 4.75 -17.13
C ALA A 34 5.18 3.75 -17.07
N ALA A 35 5.11 2.72 -17.89
CA ALA A 35 6.13 1.69 -17.94
C ALA A 35 6.39 1.29 -19.38
N LEU A 36 7.66 1.21 -19.74
CA LEU A 36 8.14 0.80 -21.03
C LEU A 36 9.43 -0.01 -20.87
N SER A 37 9.55 -1.07 -21.65
CA SER A 37 10.76 -1.86 -21.74
C SER A 37 11.14 -2.05 -23.21
N ASP A 38 12.42 -1.95 -23.53
CA ASP A 38 12.94 -2.08 -24.87
C ASP A 38 14.21 -2.91 -24.85
N VAL A 39 14.37 -3.80 -25.85
CA VAL A 39 15.53 -4.67 -25.96
C VAL A 39 16.81 -3.91 -26.35
N GLY A 40 16.66 -2.72 -26.93
CA GLY A 40 17.77 -1.96 -27.48
C GLY A 40 18.26 -2.47 -28.85
N LEU A 41 19.30 -1.82 -29.37
CA LEU A 41 19.76 -2.08 -30.75
C LEU A 41 20.77 -3.24 -30.85
N CYS A 42 21.39 -3.63 -29.74
CA CYS A 42 22.53 -4.55 -29.75
C CYS A 42 22.23 -5.95 -29.18
N ARG A 43 21.12 -6.10 -28.49
CA ARG A 43 20.73 -7.38 -27.87
C ARG A 43 19.61 -8.05 -28.64
N SER A 44 19.61 -9.37 -28.67
CA SER A 44 18.52 -10.16 -29.27
C SER A 44 17.35 -10.39 -28.32
N ASN A 45 17.59 -10.37 -27.01
CA ASN A 45 16.58 -10.62 -25.99
C ASN A 45 16.58 -9.52 -24.93
N ASN A 46 15.38 -9.12 -24.54
CA ASN A 46 15.19 -8.26 -23.39
C ASN A 46 15.14 -9.11 -22.12
N GLN A 47 16.11 -8.92 -21.25
CA GLN A 47 16.22 -9.65 -19.99
C GLN A 47 15.63 -8.86 -18.81
N ASP A 48 15.21 -7.63 -19.06
CA ASP A 48 14.57 -6.83 -18.05
C ASP A 48 13.08 -7.19 -17.95
N SER A 49 12.60 -7.23 -16.74
CA SER A 49 11.18 -7.42 -16.46
C SER A 49 10.66 -6.32 -15.56
N LEU A 50 9.46 -5.88 -15.83
CA LEU A 50 8.81 -4.87 -15.02
C LEU A 50 7.39 -5.28 -14.69
N ILE A 51 6.92 -4.82 -13.55
CA ILE A 51 5.53 -4.96 -13.17
C ILE A 51 5.02 -3.71 -12.48
N VAL A 52 3.80 -3.37 -12.81
CA VAL A 52 3.06 -2.30 -12.15
C VAL A 52 1.81 -2.92 -11.54
N SER A 53 1.68 -2.82 -10.26
CA SER A 53 0.55 -3.34 -9.50
C SER A 53 -0.05 -2.22 -8.67
N PRO A 54 -1.07 -1.52 -9.18
CA PRO A 54 -1.73 -0.45 -8.46
C PRO A 54 -2.32 -0.95 -7.15
N ALA A 55 -2.40 -0.08 -6.16
CA ALA A 55 -3.21 -0.36 -4.99
C ALA A 55 -4.66 -0.49 -5.44
N ASP A 56 -5.28 -1.61 -5.10
CA ASP A 56 -6.72 -1.73 -5.29
C ASP A 56 -7.37 -0.67 -4.39
N SER A 57 -7.99 0.29 -5.02
CA SER A 57 -8.79 1.28 -4.34
C SER A 57 -9.94 0.53 -3.72
N VAL A 58 -9.85 0.17 -2.49
CA VAL A 58 -11.02 -0.20 -1.87
C VAL A 58 -11.25 -1.42 -1.17
N GLN A 59 -11.58 -1.58 -0.23
CA GLN A 59 -12.48 -2.41 0.54
C GLN A 59 -11.96 -2.84 1.88
N SER A 60 -10.70 -2.65 2.13
CA SER A 60 -10.23 -2.75 3.50
C SER A 60 -9.05 -1.82 3.66
N GLY A 61 -9.07 -0.90 4.59
CA GLY A 61 -7.97 0.03 4.87
C GLY A 61 -6.63 -0.64 5.23
N GLN A 62 -6.34 -1.75 4.61
CA GLN A 62 -5.19 -2.61 4.83
C GLN A 62 -4.54 -3.10 3.52
N ALA A 63 -5.00 -2.62 2.37
CA ALA A 63 -4.36 -2.98 1.12
C ALA A 63 -2.94 -2.40 1.08
N PRO A 64 -1.94 -3.19 0.71
CA PRO A 64 -0.60 -2.67 0.45
C PRO A 64 -0.69 -1.60 -0.64
N GLY A 65 0.14 -0.56 -0.55
CA GLY A 65 0.17 0.53 -1.52
C GLY A 65 0.50 0.10 -2.94
N HIS A 66 0.67 1.06 -3.84
CA HIS A 66 1.14 0.80 -5.20
C HIS A 66 2.48 0.09 -5.17
N LEU A 67 2.65 -0.89 -6.05
CA LEU A 67 3.89 -1.63 -6.22
C LEU A 67 4.39 -1.50 -7.65
N LEU A 68 5.59 -0.97 -7.80
CA LEU A 68 6.31 -0.90 -9.07
C LEU A 68 7.63 -1.63 -8.89
N VAL A 69 7.92 -2.57 -9.79
CA VAL A 69 9.13 -3.38 -9.74
C VAL A 69 9.78 -3.40 -11.10
N VAL A 70 11.10 -3.24 -11.12
CA VAL A 70 11.95 -3.47 -12.28
C VAL A 70 13.01 -4.47 -11.86
N ALA A 71 13.18 -5.54 -12.62
CA ALA A 71 14.21 -6.52 -12.45
C ALA A 71 15.09 -6.58 -13.69
N ASP A 72 16.37 -6.26 -13.53
CA ASP A 72 17.40 -6.39 -14.56
C ASP A 72 17.96 -7.81 -14.52
N GLY A 73 17.64 -8.59 -15.52
CA GLY A 73 18.11 -9.96 -15.66
C GLY A 73 19.52 -10.02 -16.21
N MET A 74 20.37 -10.84 -15.61
CA MET A 74 21.73 -11.03 -16.03
C MET A 74 22.01 -12.50 -16.32
N GLY A 75 22.63 -12.77 -17.45
CA GLY A 75 23.03 -14.13 -17.81
C GLY A 75 23.12 -14.36 -19.31
N ALA A 76 23.76 -15.43 -19.69
CA ALA A 76 23.79 -15.89 -21.07
C ALA A 76 22.50 -16.61 -21.43
N HIS A 77 21.96 -16.30 -22.61
CA HIS A 77 20.75 -16.94 -23.15
C HIS A 77 19.46 -16.54 -22.39
N ALA A 78 18.45 -17.39 -22.37
CA ALA A 78 17.14 -17.16 -21.79
C ALA A 78 17.11 -17.14 -20.25
N ALA A 79 18.19 -17.46 -19.59
CA ALA A 79 18.21 -17.60 -18.12
C ALA A 79 17.94 -16.28 -17.40
N GLY A 80 18.51 -15.17 -17.90
CA GLY A 80 18.29 -13.84 -17.33
C GLY A 80 16.85 -13.36 -17.50
N GLU A 81 16.22 -13.63 -18.64
CA GLU A 81 14.82 -13.31 -18.90
C GLU A 81 13.90 -14.06 -17.94
N VAL A 82 14.09 -15.38 -17.81
CA VAL A 82 13.29 -16.20 -16.91
C VAL A 82 13.46 -15.75 -15.46
N ALA A 83 14.70 -15.49 -15.04
CA ALA A 83 14.99 -15.05 -13.68
C ALA A 83 14.31 -13.71 -13.35
N SER A 84 14.40 -12.73 -14.24
CA SER A 84 13.77 -11.42 -14.02
C SER A 84 12.24 -11.53 -13.99
N GLN A 85 11.63 -12.30 -14.88
CA GLN A 85 10.19 -12.55 -14.89
C GLN A 85 9.73 -13.22 -13.59
N MET A 86 10.43 -14.26 -13.16
CA MET A 86 10.12 -14.94 -11.91
C MET A 86 10.25 -14.00 -10.70
N ALA A 87 11.29 -13.18 -10.67
CA ALA A 87 11.53 -12.25 -9.58
C ALA A 87 10.37 -11.25 -9.43
N VAL A 88 9.94 -10.58 -10.51
CA VAL A 88 8.85 -9.62 -10.42
C VAL A 88 7.53 -10.28 -10.06
N GLU A 89 7.25 -11.48 -10.55
CA GLU A 89 6.01 -12.21 -10.23
C GLU A 89 5.97 -12.67 -8.78
N VAL A 90 7.07 -13.20 -8.25
CA VAL A 90 7.16 -13.61 -6.84
C VAL A 90 7.02 -12.40 -5.93
N VAL A 91 7.74 -11.31 -6.21
CA VAL A 91 7.63 -10.07 -5.43
C VAL A 91 6.19 -9.57 -5.42
N ARG A 92 5.55 -9.49 -6.58
CA ARG A 92 4.15 -9.07 -6.67
C ARG A 92 3.22 -9.95 -5.84
N ARG A 93 3.31 -11.25 -6.02
CA ARG A 93 2.44 -12.22 -5.35
C ARG A 93 2.60 -12.14 -3.82
N VAL A 94 3.83 -12.17 -3.33
CA VAL A 94 4.10 -12.13 -1.89
C VAL A 94 3.68 -10.78 -1.30
N TYR A 95 4.05 -9.67 -1.93
CA TYR A 95 3.66 -8.34 -1.47
C TYR A 95 2.13 -8.19 -1.36
N ARG A 96 1.37 -8.70 -2.33
CA ARG A 96 -0.08 -8.65 -2.32
C ARG A 96 -0.74 -9.60 -1.33
N SER A 97 -0.07 -10.69 -0.96
CA SER A 97 -0.59 -11.63 0.03
C SER A 97 -0.44 -11.14 1.47
N LEU A 98 0.45 -10.18 1.71
CA LEU A 98 0.71 -9.65 3.04
C LEU A 98 -0.28 -8.53 3.36
N VAL A 99 -1.35 -8.89 4.02
CA VAL A 99 -2.48 -7.99 4.33
C VAL A 99 -2.20 -7.09 5.53
N THR A 100 -1.19 -7.38 6.31
CA THR A 100 -0.92 -6.67 7.56
C THR A 100 0.53 -6.22 7.65
N GLY A 101 0.73 -5.02 8.14
CA GLY A 101 2.05 -4.50 8.43
C GLY A 101 2.41 -3.25 7.62
N LYS A 102 3.63 -2.82 7.80
CA LYS A 102 4.15 -1.67 7.07
C LYS A 102 4.54 -2.11 5.65
N PRO A 103 4.26 -1.30 4.62
CA PRO A 103 4.64 -1.61 3.25
C PRO A 103 6.12 -1.97 3.07
N ALA A 104 7.02 -1.34 3.84
CA ALA A 104 8.44 -1.63 3.81
C ALA A 104 8.78 -3.07 4.29
N ASP A 105 8.08 -3.57 5.30
CA ASP A 105 8.30 -4.93 5.80
C ASP A 105 7.74 -5.96 4.81
N ALA A 106 6.59 -5.69 4.23
CA ALA A 106 6.01 -6.52 3.17
C ALA A 106 6.94 -6.61 1.95
N LEU A 107 7.51 -5.49 1.54
CA LEU A 107 8.46 -5.46 0.42
C LEU A 107 9.74 -6.23 0.73
N ARG A 108 10.29 -6.06 1.92
CA ARG A 108 11.48 -6.81 2.35
C ARG A 108 11.24 -8.32 2.32
N GLN A 109 10.10 -8.76 2.86
CA GLN A 109 9.74 -10.17 2.85
C GLN A 109 9.54 -10.69 1.42
N ALA A 110 8.90 -9.93 0.56
CA ALA A 110 8.69 -10.29 -0.84
C ALA A 110 10.03 -10.47 -1.58
N ILE A 111 10.96 -9.55 -1.41
CA ILE A 111 12.30 -9.62 -2.03
C ILE A 111 13.10 -10.82 -1.47
N THR A 112 13.06 -11.04 -0.17
CA THR A 112 13.74 -12.20 0.44
C THR A 112 13.19 -13.51 -0.10
N THR A 113 11.87 -13.61 -0.27
CA THR A 113 11.25 -14.81 -0.85
C THR A 113 11.63 -14.99 -2.32
N ALA A 114 11.72 -13.92 -3.09
CA ALA A 114 12.12 -13.99 -4.49
C ALA A 114 13.59 -14.42 -4.67
N ASN A 115 14.42 -14.20 -3.67
CA ASN A 115 15.85 -14.52 -3.69
C ASN A 115 16.17 -15.91 -3.07
N SER A 116 15.19 -16.66 -2.66
CA SER A 116 15.37 -18.02 -2.12
C SER A 116 15.09 -19.08 -3.16
#